data_3c301d53286b530c935e94e3f7f1da8d
#
_entry.id   3c301d53286b530c935e94e3f7f1da8d
#
_cell.length_a   1.000
_cell.length_b   1.000
_cell.length_c   1.000
_cell.angle_alpha   90.00
_cell.angle_beta   90.00
_cell.angle_gamma   90.00
#
_symmetry.space_group_name_H-M   'P 1'
#
loop_
_entity.id
_entity.type
_entity.pdbx_description
1 polymer ?
#
loop_
_entity_poly.entity_id
_entity_poly.type
_entity_poly.pdbx_seq_one_letter_code
_entity_poly.pdbx_strand_id
1 'polypeptide(L)'
;MKFFRLPSGHMLRTLQRARHIACLGILILSTQANAQEIGDHQYTTEAIQAGSSVYVQQCALCHGPQGDLIDGINLRLGQFRTASSDEDLVRIISEGAAAGRMPAFSLRPDELSGVIAFIRAGFDPEGVAVRIGDPTRGKAIYDGKGNCAACHRINGYGSRIAPDLSDIGLIRTPTILQTSLTDPAATLQPIYRQVRLVTRTEETIIGRRLNEDTYSVQVLDSNEQLRSLVKADLVSYELSSTPVHEPTTLAAGELADLIGYLLSLRGLE
;
A
#
# COMPACT_ATOMS: atom_id res chain seq x y z
N MET A 1 -36.42 43.37 73.34
CA MET A 1 -36.53 42.36 72.31
C MET A 1 -36.17 42.99 70.95
N LYS A 2 -34.93 42.77 70.42
CA LYS A 2 -34.57 43.25 69.10
C LYS A 2 -34.19 42.01 68.26
N PHE A 3 -35.03 41.78 67.25
CA PHE A 3 -34.80 40.70 66.26
C PHE A 3 -33.69 41.10 65.30
N PHE A 4 -32.64 40.27 65.19
CA PHE A 4 -31.59 40.41 64.26
C PHE A 4 -32.00 39.69 62.95
N ARG A 5 -32.07 40.42 61.85
CA ARG A 5 -32.41 39.91 60.52
C ARG A 5 -31.13 39.52 59.80
N LEU A 6 -30.98 38.26 59.41
CA LEU A 6 -29.92 37.75 58.57
C LEU A 6 -30.15 38.14 57.10
N PRO A 7 -29.12 38.52 56.34
CA PRO A 7 -29.27 38.81 54.90
C PRO A 7 -29.24 37.53 54.08
N SER A 8 -30.31 37.37 53.36
CA SER A 8 -30.54 36.24 52.46
C SER A 8 -29.89 36.39 51.07
N GLY A 9 -29.21 35.37 50.61
CA GLY A 9 -29.56 34.91 49.26
C GLY A 9 -28.69 35.28 48.07
N HIS A 10 -27.60 36.05 48.13
CA HIS A 10 -26.86 36.42 46.93
C HIS A 10 -25.51 35.69 46.75
N MET A 11 -25.01 35.01 47.76
CA MET A 11 -23.67 34.36 47.67
C MET A 11 -23.69 32.96 47.09
N LEU A 12 -24.86 32.29 47.04
CA LEU A 12 -24.94 30.92 46.46
C LEU A 12 -25.09 30.90 44.93
N ARG A 13 -25.56 31.97 44.29
CA ARG A 13 -25.75 31.99 42.82
C ARG A 13 -24.48 32.26 42.01
N THR A 14 -23.48 32.88 42.59
CA THR A 14 -22.20 33.14 41.94
C THR A 14 -21.29 31.93 41.90
N LEU A 15 -21.34 31.05 42.88
CA LEU A 15 -20.57 29.81 42.93
C LEU A 15 -21.08 28.72 41.98
N GLN A 16 -22.39 28.69 41.66
CA GLN A 16 -22.97 27.76 40.70
C GLN A 16 -22.65 28.14 39.25
N ARG A 17 -22.53 29.43 38.92
CA ARG A 17 -22.15 29.88 37.55
C ARG A 17 -20.68 29.62 37.26
N ALA A 18 -19.78 29.68 38.23
CA ALA A 18 -18.38 29.37 38.08
C ALA A 18 -18.12 27.87 37.83
N ARG A 19 -18.95 26.97 38.39
CA ARG A 19 -18.81 25.51 38.17
C ARG A 19 -19.28 25.07 36.77
N HIS A 20 -20.23 25.75 36.14
CA HIS A 20 -20.69 25.41 34.79
C HIS A 20 -19.75 25.91 33.67
N ILE A 21 -19.03 27.00 33.92
CA ILE A 21 -18.02 27.50 32.94
C ILE A 21 -16.74 26.66 32.97
N ALA A 22 -16.37 26.10 34.14
CA ALA A 22 -15.22 25.21 34.25
C ALA A 22 -15.45 23.81 33.60
N CYS A 23 -16.70 23.32 33.57
CA CYS A 23 -17.04 22.05 32.90
C CYS A 23 -17.16 22.17 31.37
N LEU A 24 -17.50 23.36 30.84
CA LEU A 24 -17.57 23.57 29.38
C LEU A 24 -16.16 23.75 28.72
N GLY A 25 -15.16 24.16 29.51
CA GLY A 25 -13.80 24.37 29.03
C GLY A 25 -12.97 23.06 28.87
N ILE A 26 -13.41 21.95 29.49
CA ILE A 26 -12.67 20.67 29.47
C ILE A 26 -13.14 19.74 28.34
N LEU A 27 -14.26 20.04 27.66
CA LEU A 27 -14.84 19.18 26.62
C LEU A 27 -14.31 19.49 25.20
N ILE A 28 -13.41 20.45 25.02
CA ILE A 28 -12.92 20.86 23.67
C ILE A 28 -11.48 20.38 23.40
N LEU A 29 -10.82 19.70 24.35
CA LEU A 29 -9.43 19.26 24.17
C LEU A 29 -9.22 17.76 23.94
N SER A 30 -10.20 17.03 23.47
CA SER A 30 -10.05 15.58 23.26
C SER A 30 -10.70 15.05 21.99
N THR A 31 -10.46 15.71 20.85
CA THR A 31 -10.67 15.05 19.55
C THR A 31 -9.64 15.51 18.54
N GLN A 32 -8.36 15.37 18.87
CA GLN A 32 -7.42 15.00 17.84
C GLN A 32 -7.22 13.49 17.97
N ALA A 33 -8.26 12.74 17.63
CA ALA A 33 -8.06 11.40 17.14
C ALA A 33 -7.13 11.58 15.93
N ASN A 34 -5.88 11.12 16.05
CA ASN A 34 -5.05 10.83 14.91
C ASN A 34 -5.85 9.84 14.07
N ALA A 35 -6.63 10.35 13.13
CA ALA A 35 -6.88 9.64 11.92
C ALA A 35 -5.48 9.49 11.34
N GLN A 36 -4.85 8.36 11.57
CA GLN A 36 -3.66 7.94 10.88
C GLN A 36 -4.10 7.85 9.43
N GLU A 37 -3.76 8.91 8.70
CA GLU A 37 -4.10 9.03 7.29
C GLU A 37 -3.53 7.82 6.59
N ILE A 38 -4.42 7.02 6.00
CA ILE A 38 -4.12 6.05 4.94
C ILE A 38 -3.30 6.74 3.82
N GLY A 39 -3.13 8.06 3.86
CA GLY A 39 -2.44 8.93 2.90
C GLY A 39 -0.92 9.02 3.01
N ASP A 40 -0.29 8.52 4.06
CA ASP A 40 1.17 8.71 4.28
C ASP A 40 2.07 8.01 3.24
N HIS A 41 1.47 7.13 2.39
CA HIS A 41 2.18 6.36 1.38
C HIS A 41 1.90 6.81 -0.05
N GLN A 42 1.06 7.84 -0.23
CA GLN A 42 0.63 8.33 -1.53
C GLN A 42 1.08 9.77 -1.74
N TYR A 43 1.21 10.15 -3.00
CA TYR A 43 1.26 11.56 -3.37
C TYR A 43 -0.14 12.15 -3.28
N THR A 44 -0.26 13.41 -2.84
CA THR A 44 -1.55 14.09 -2.77
C THR A 44 -2.06 14.46 -4.17
N THR A 45 -3.37 14.58 -4.35
CA THR A 45 -3.98 15.03 -5.61
C THR A 45 -3.46 16.40 -6.03
N GLU A 46 -3.26 17.31 -5.06
CA GLU A 46 -2.71 18.64 -5.31
C GLU A 46 -1.27 18.57 -5.85
N ALA A 47 -0.44 17.66 -5.34
CA ALA A 47 0.91 17.45 -5.84
C ALA A 47 0.90 16.92 -7.28
N ILE A 48 0.00 15.96 -7.59
CA ILE A 48 -0.17 15.40 -8.94
C ILE A 48 -0.59 16.50 -9.92
N GLN A 49 -1.58 17.31 -9.56
CA GLN A 49 -2.08 18.44 -10.39
C GLN A 49 -1.01 19.50 -10.60
N ALA A 50 -0.30 19.91 -9.53
CA ALA A 50 0.80 20.86 -9.65
C ALA A 50 1.91 20.30 -10.55
N GLY A 51 2.24 19.00 -10.39
CA GLY A 51 3.23 18.31 -11.21
C GLY A 51 2.87 18.24 -12.69
N SER A 52 1.58 18.08 -13.02
CA SER A 52 1.11 18.10 -14.42
C SER A 52 1.44 19.43 -15.11
N SER A 53 1.26 20.54 -14.38
CA SER A 53 1.56 21.89 -14.89
C SER A 53 3.06 22.07 -15.12
N VAL A 54 3.91 21.62 -14.21
CA VAL A 54 5.37 21.66 -14.36
C VAL A 54 5.81 20.76 -15.53
N TYR A 55 5.24 19.55 -15.64
CA TYR A 55 5.56 18.63 -16.73
C TYR A 55 5.28 19.26 -18.10
N VAL A 56 4.12 19.88 -18.29
CA VAL A 56 3.74 20.54 -19.55
C VAL A 56 4.74 21.65 -19.91
N GLN A 57 5.19 22.41 -18.93
CA GLN A 57 6.07 23.57 -19.15
C GLN A 57 7.53 23.18 -19.38
N GLN A 58 8.03 22.15 -18.70
CA GLN A 58 9.47 21.84 -18.63
C GLN A 58 9.86 20.55 -19.36
N CYS A 59 8.95 19.59 -19.48
CA CYS A 59 9.29 18.21 -19.89
C CYS A 59 8.64 17.82 -21.23
N ALA A 60 7.42 18.31 -21.51
CA ALA A 60 6.61 17.86 -22.64
C ALA A 60 7.24 18.18 -24.01
N LEU A 61 8.09 19.22 -24.12
CA LEU A 61 8.77 19.55 -25.36
C LEU A 61 9.64 18.37 -25.88
N CYS A 62 10.31 17.66 -24.98
CA CYS A 62 11.17 16.53 -25.33
C CYS A 62 10.47 15.18 -25.15
N HIS A 63 9.70 15.02 -24.07
CA HIS A 63 9.07 13.74 -23.74
C HIS A 63 7.69 13.55 -24.37
N GLY A 64 7.12 14.59 -24.97
CA GLY A 64 5.75 14.59 -25.52
C GLY A 64 4.67 14.76 -24.44
N PRO A 65 3.45 15.13 -24.83
CA PRO A 65 2.34 15.33 -23.88
C PRO A 65 1.89 14.04 -23.19
N GLN A 66 2.23 12.87 -23.75
CA GLN A 66 1.92 11.56 -23.19
C GLN A 66 3.16 10.85 -22.59
N GLY A 67 4.32 11.51 -22.60
CA GLY A 67 5.56 10.94 -22.02
C GLY A 67 6.16 9.78 -22.81
N ASP A 68 5.85 9.64 -24.07
CA ASP A 68 6.17 8.48 -24.94
C ASP A 68 6.96 8.84 -26.20
N LEU A 69 7.45 10.09 -26.33
CA LEU A 69 8.14 10.54 -27.54
C LEU A 69 9.60 10.09 -27.62
N ILE A 70 10.22 9.71 -26.53
CA ILE A 70 11.60 9.23 -26.48
C ILE A 70 11.62 7.69 -26.64
N ASP A 71 12.31 7.22 -27.68
CA ASP A 71 12.41 5.78 -27.94
C ASP A 71 12.95 5.01 -26.74
N GLY A 72 12.27 3.90 -26.39
CA GLY A 72 12.56 3.06 -25.23
C GLY A 72 12.27 3.69 -23.87
N ILE A 73 11.50 4.81 -23.81
CA ILE A 73 10.98 5.41 -22.59
C ILE A 73 9.49 5.72 -22.77
N ASN A 74 8.67 5.23 -21.85
CA ASN A 74 7.28 5.62 -21.75
C ASN A 74 6.99 5.98 -20.29
N LEU A 75 7.01 7.30 -19.99
CA LEU A 75 6.86 7.80 -18.63
C LEU A 75 5.47 7.47 -18.07
N ARG A 76 4.43 7.56 -18.90
CA ARG A 76 3.05 7.27 -18.53
C ARG A 76 2.85 5.80 -18.10
N LEU A 77 3.56 4.87 -18.73
CA LEU A 77 3.51 3.44 -18.42
C LEU A 77 4.57 3.02 -17.38
N GLY A 78 5.34 3.98 -16.84
CA GLY A 78 6.42 3.68 -15.90
C GLY A 78 7.57 2.90 -16.54
N GLN A 79 7.76 2.99 -17.87
CA GLN A 79 8.83 2.34 -18.59
C GLN A 79 10.05 3.27 -18.65
N PHE A 80 11.03 3.01 -17.80
CA PHE A 80 12.28 3.75 -17.70
C PHE A 80 13.46 2.86 -18.10
N ARG A 81 14.55 3.48 -18.58
CA ARG A 81 15.77 2.73 -18.87
C ARG A 81 16.58 2.41 -17.62
N THR A 82 16.63 3.33 -16.68
CA THR A 82 17.56 3.27 -15.53
C THR A 82 16.92 3.64 -14.19
N ALA A 83 15.70 4.17 -14.17
CA ALA A 83 15.01 4.52 -12.93
C ALA A 83 14.19 3.33 -12.43
N SER A 84 14.35 2.97 -11.15
CA SER A 84 13.55 1.95 -10.47
C SER A 84 12.80 2.50 -9.25
N SER A 85 13.23 3.66 -8.75
CA SER A 85 12.66 4.32 -7.58
C SER A 85 12.34 5.79 -7.84
N ASP A 86 11.66 6.45 -6.89
CA ASP A 86 11.45 7.89 -6.93
C ASP A 86 12.77 8.64 -6.72
N GLU A 87 13.68 8.09 -5.92
CA GLU A 87 15.04 8.64 -5.71
C GLU A 87 15.83 8.67 -7.02
N ASP A 88 15.70 7.63 -7.86
CA ASP A 88 16.31 7.63 -9.19
C ASP A 88 15.73 8.72 -10.08
N LEU A 89 14.40 8.93 -10.04
CA LEU A 89 13.76 10.01 -10.79
C LEU A 89 14.22 11.37 -10.29
N VAL A 90 14.31 11.59 -8.96
CA VAL A 90 14.88 12.81 -8.37
C VAL A 90 16.28 13.06 -8.93
N ARG A 91 17.16 12.08 -8.87
CA ARG A 91 18.55 12.20 -9.36
C ARG A 91 18.60 12.50 -10.85
N ILE A 92 17.87 11.75 -11.68
CA ILE A 92 17.85 11.90 -13.13
C ILE A 92 17.34 13.29 -13.55
N ILE A 93 16.29 13.78 -12.90
CA ILE A 93 15.73 15.12 -13.20
C ILE A 93 16.70 16.21 -12.75
N SER A 94 17.29 16.08 -11.56
CA SER A 94 18.14 17.13 -10.97
C SER A 94 19.53 17.17 -11.59
N GLU A 95 20.12 16.05 -12.01
CA GLU A 95 21.48 15.92 -12.51
C GLU A 95 21.56 15.77 -14.04
N GLY A 96 20.42 15.45 -14.66
CA GLY A 96 20.37 15.10 -16.07
C GLY A 96 20.76 13.64 -16.35
N ALA A 97 20.64 13.23 -17.60
CA ALA A 97 20.88 11.87 -18.02
C ALA A 97 21.37 11.76 -19.48
N ALA A 98 21.73 10.50 -19.87
CA ALA A 98 22.05 10.13 -21.25
C ALA A 98 23.17 10.99 -21.88
N ALA A 99 24.24 11.23 -21.11
CA ALA A 99 25.39 12.07 -21.54
C ALA A 99 24.98 13.48 -22.00
N GLY A 100 24.08 14.10 -21.23
CA GLY A 100 23.61 15.49 -21.46
C GLY A 100 22.46 15.63 -22.46
N ARG A 101 21.93 14.53 -23.03
CA ARG A 101 20.73 14.60 -23.89
C ARG A 101 19.48 14.97 -23.12
N MET A 102 19.39 14.61 -21.85
CA MET A 102 18.44 15.15 -20.89
C MET A 102 19.21 16.13 -19.98
N PRO A 103 18.92 17.43 -20.04
CA PRO A 103 19.59 18.42 -19.20
C PRO A 103 19.18 18.27 -17.72
N ALA A 104 19.97 18.84 -16.82
CA ALA A 104 19.62 18.99 -15.42
C ALA A 104 18.57 20.09 -15.25
N PHE A 105 17.60 19.88 -14.37
CA PHE A 105 16.55 20.84 -14.04
C PHE A 105 16.67 21.29 -12.58
N SER A 106 16.71 22.60 -12.36
CA SER A 106 16.71 23.20 -11.02
C SER A 106 15.27 23.50 -10.58
N LEU A 107 14.50 22.45 -10.29
CA LEU A 107 13.14 22.56 -9.75
C LEU A 107 13.15 22.74 -8.25
N ARG A 108 12.16 23.45 -7.70
CA ARG A 108 11.92 23.45 -6.26
C ARG A 108 11.53 22.04 -5.79
N PRO A 109 11.75 21.70 -4.50
CA PRO A 109 11.41 20.35 -3.98
C PRO A 109 9.96 19.95 -4.18
N ASP A 110 9.02 20.89 -4.06
CA ASP A 110 7.59 20.67 -4.30
C ASP A 110 7.28 20.43 -5.78
N GLU A 111 7.91 21.16 -6.69
CA GLU A 111 7.78 20.98 -8.14
C GLU A 111 8.34 19.62 -8.57
N LEU A 112 9.52 19.26 -8.08
CA LEU A 112 10.17 17.99 -8.38
C LEU A 112 9.33 16.81 -7.89
N SER A 113 8.87 16.87 -6.64
CA SER A 113 7.96 15.87 -6.08
C SER A 113 6.65 15.78 -6.85
N GLY A 114 6.10 16.91 -7.27
CA GLY A 114 4.89 16.98 -8.07
C GLY A 114 5.04 16.32 -9.45
N VAL A 115 6.13 16.59 -10.17
CA VAL A 115 6.40 15.95 -11.47
C VAL A 115 6.50 14.44 -11.32
N ILE A 116 7.20 13.95 -10.29
CA ILE A 116 7.30 12.51 -10.01
C ILE A 116 5.91 11.93 -9.72
N ALA A 117 5.12 12.62 -8.89
CA ALA A 117 3.75 12.23 -8.58
C ALA A 117 2.89 12.11 -9.84
N PHE A 118 2.96 13.08 -10.77
CA PHE A 118 2.24 13.06 -12.03
C PHE A 118 2.66 11.89 -12.93
N ILE A 119 3.97 11.61 -13.02
CA ILE A 119 4.48 10.44 -13.74
C ILE A 119 3.95 9.15 -13.12
N ARG A 120 3.99 9.01 -11.78
CA ARG A 120 3.49 7.84 -11.06
C ARG A 120 1.98 7.67 -11.14
N ALA A 121 1.23 8.76 -11.32
CA ALA A 121 -0.21 8.73 -11.61
C ALA A 121 -0.55 8.33 -13.05
N GLY A 122 0.45 8.02 -13.88
CA GLY A 122 0.23 7.63 -15.28
C GLY A 122 -0.30 8.77 -16.15
N PHE A 123 0.06 10.02 -15.82
CA PHE A 123 -0.38 11.24 -16.52
C PHE A 123 -1.86 11.58 -16.32
N ASP A 124 -2.47 11.07 -15.27
CA ASP A 124 -3.82 11.44 -14.85
C ASP A 124 -3.75 12.45 -13.69
N PRO A 125 -4.14 13.72 -13.87
CA PRO A 125 -4.11 14.73 -12.79
C PRO A 125 -5.07 14.42 -11.63
N GLU A 126 -6.09 13.60 -11.86
CA GLU A 126 -7.03 13.11 -10.84
C GLU A 126 -6.70 11.68 -10.37
N GLY A 127 -5.59 11.14 -10.84
CA GLY A 127 -5.16 9.76 -10.58
C GLY A 127 -4.61 9.57 -9.17
N VAL A 128 -4.28 8.32 -8.87
CA VAL A 128 -3.64 7.91 -7.61
C VAL A 128 -2.19 7.54 -7.88
N ALA A 129 -1.27 8.13 -7.13
CA ALA A 129 0.16 7.86 -7.22
C ALA A 129 0.70 7.32 -5.91
N VAL A 130 1.34 6.15 -5.97
CA VAL A 130 2.00 5.48 -4.86
C VAL A 130 3.49 5.76 -4.88
N ARG A 131 4.07 6.02 -3.72
CA ARG A 131 5.53 6.20 -3.59
C ARG A 131 6.24 4.87 -3.84
N ILE A 132 7.30 4.92 -4.64
CA ILE A 132 8.12 3.76 -4.98
C ILE A 132 9.54 4.01 -4.45
N GLY A 133 9.91 3.26 -3.45
CA GLY A 133 11.22 3.34 -2.81
C GLY A 133 12.29 2.47 -3.46
N ASP A 134 13.39 2.28 -2.76
CA ASP A 134 14.55 1.54 -3.25
C ASP A 134 14.33 0.02 -3.20
N PRO A 135 14.45 -0.70 -4.31
CA PRO A 135 14.22 -2.15 -4.36
C PRO A 135 15.24 -2.97 -3.55
N THR A 136 16.45 -2.46 -3.33
CA THR A 136 17.48 -3.17 -2.54
C THR A 136 17.12 -3.16 -1.06
N ARG A 137 16.69 -1.99 -0.54
CA ARG A 137 16.16 -1.89 0.82
C ARG A 137 14.88 -2.70 0.97
N GLY A 138 14.01 -2.68 -0.05
CA GLY A 138 12.78 -3.47 -0.09
C GLY A 138 13.03 -4.97 -0.01
N LYS A 139 14.07 -5.47 -0.70
CA LYS A 139 14.50 -6.87 -0.58
C LYS A 139 14.90 -7.23 0.85
N ALA A 140 15.66 -6.36 1.52
CA ALA A 140 16.05 -6.61 2.91
C ALA A 140 14.83 -6.64 3.86
N ILE A 141 13.79 -5.82 3.58
CA ILE A 141 12.52 -5.88 4.33
C ILE A 141 11.79 -7.19 4.05
N TYR A 142 11.71 -7.63 2.78
CA TYR A 142 11.07 -8.88 2.38
C TYR A 142 11.68 -10.09 3.08
N ASP A 143 13.02 -10.19 3.08
CA ASP A 143 13.76 -11.31 3.67
C ASP A 143 13.83 -11.23 5.22
N GLY A 144 13.74 -10.04 5.79
CA GLY A 144 13.92 -9.77 7.22
C GLY A 144 12.63 -9.37 7.93
N LYS A 145 12.49 -8.08 8.24
CA LYS A 145 11.41 -7.54 9.08
C LYS A 145 10.00 -7.89 8.59
N GLY A 146 9.78 -7.91 7.28
CA GLY A 146 8.49 -8.25 6.69
C GLY A 146 8.14 -9.73 6.77
N ASN A 147 9.13 -10.60 6.96
CA ASN A 147 8.98 -12.06 7.04
C ASN A 147 8.18 -12.68 5.87
N CYS A 148 8.23 -12.05 4.70
CA CYS A 148 7.39 -12.43 3.55
C CYS A 148 7.82 -13.80 2.97
N ALA A 149 9.13 -14.08 2.99
CA ALA A 149 9.72 -15.35 2.51
C ALA A 149 9.24 -16.59 3.29
N ALA A 150 8.70 -16.42 4.50
CA ALA A 150 8.13 -17.51 5.28
C ALA A 150 6.88 -18.13 4.59
N CYS A 151 6.18 -17.36 3.77
CA CYS A 151 4.98 -17.81 3.07
C CYS A 151 5.10 -17.73 1.55
N HIS A 152 5.82 -16.74 1.02
CA HIS A 152 5.92 -16.48 -0.40
C HIS A 152 7.25 -16.98 -1.00
N ARG A 153 7.17 -17.47 -2.23
CA ARG A 153 8.31 -17.87 -3.03
C ARG A 153 8.67 -16.77 -4.04
N ILE A 154 9.97 -16.59 -4.30
CA ILE A 154 10.51 -15.78 -5.40
C ILE A 154 11.63 -16.57 -6.09
N ASN A 155 11.55 -16.75 -7.40
CA ASN A 155 12.56 -17.42 -8.23
C ASN A 155 13.02 -18.78 -7.67
N GLY A 156 12.06 -19.55 -7.17
CA GLY A 156 12.32 -20.88 -6.60
C GLY A 156 12.72 -20.90 -5.13
N TYR A 157 13.00 -19.75 -4.50
CA TYR A 157 13.38 -19.64 -3.09
C TYR A 157 12.19 -19.18 -2.23
N GLY A 158 12.06 -19.73 -1.02
CA GLY A 158 10.97 -19.46 -0.09
C GLY A 158 9.85 -20.48 -0.15
N SER A 159 8.85 -20.30 0.71
CA SER A 159 7.72 -21.22 0.89
C SER A 159 6.71 -21.11 -0.25
N ARG A 160 5.95 -22.19 -0.48
CA ARG A 160 4.86 -22.29 -1.46
C ARG A 160 3.47 -22.14 -0.84
N ILE A 161 3.37 -21.92 0.46
CA ILE A 161 2.10 -21.80 1.18
C ILE A 161 1.25 -20.68 0.60
N ALA A 162 1.88 -19.53 0.28
CA ALA A 162 1.26 -18.40 -0.40
C ALA A 162 1.61 -18.37 -1.90
N PRO A 163 0.96 -17.51 -2.71
CA PRO A 163 1.29 -17.35 -4.13
C PRO A 163 2.75 -17.01 -4.38
N ASP A 164 3.30 -17.52 -5.48
CA ASP A 164 4.61 -17.14 -6.00
C ASP A 164 4.59 -15.67 -6.44
N LEU A 165 5.62 -14.92 -6.07
CA LEU A 165 5.75 -13.48 -6.37
C LEU A 165 6.83 -13.19 -7.41
N SER A 166 7.40 -14.20 -8.08
CA SER A 166 8.54 -14.04 -9.00
C SER A 166 8.30 -13.03 -10.11
N ASP A 167 7.07 -12.89 -10.56
CA ASP A 167 6.65 -11.99 -11.65
C ASP A 167 5.57 -10.97 -11.24
N ILE A 168 5.44 -10.74 -9.93
CA ILE A 168 4.36 -9.90 -9.38
C ILE A 168 4.42 -8.47 -9.93
N GLY A 169 5.60 -7.95 -10.22
CA GLY A 169 5.80 -6.62 -10.80
C GLY A 169 5.34 -6.49 -12.26
N LEU A 170 5.04 -7.60 -12.96
CA LEU A 170 4.36 -7.59 -14.26
C LEU A 170 2.84 -7.67 -14.13
N ILE A 171 2.35 -8.22 -13.01
CA ILE A 171 0.95 -8.59 -12.84
C ILE A 171 0.18 -7.51 -12.06
N ARG A 172 0.84 -6.79 -11.14
CA ARG A 172 0.20 -5.85 -10.21
C ARG A 172 0.72 -4.43 -10.39
N THR A 173 -0.20 -3.48 -10.32
CA THR A 173 0.13 -2.05 -10.26
C THR A 173 0.62 -1.66 -8.86
N PRO A 174 1.37 -0.55 -8.72
CA PRO A 174 1.78 -0.04 -7.40
C PRO A 174 0.63 0.11 -6.42
N THR A 175 -0.50 0.65 -6.87
CA THR A 175 -1.71 0.83 -6.05
C THR A 175 -2.27 -0.49 -5.54
N ILE A 176 -2.36 -1.52 -6.39
CA ILE A 176 -2.85 -2.84 -5.97
C ILE A 176 -1.87 -3.49 -4.98
N LEU A 177 -0.56 -3.34 -5.18
CA LEU A 177 0.45 -3.84 -4.22
C LEU A 177 0.31 -3.14 -2.88
N GLN A 178 0.20 -1.81 -2.86
CA GLN A 178 -0.01 -1.05 -1.64
C GLN A 178 -1.28 -1.51 -0.92
N THR A 179 -2.42 -1.57 -1.61
CA THR A 179 -3.69 -2.01 -1.00
C THR A 179 -3.59 -3.44 -0.47
N SER A 180 -2.93 -4.35 -1.21
CA SER A 180 -2.74 -5.73 -0.74
C SER A 180 -1.93 -5.84 0.54
N LEU A 181 -1.05 -4.87 0.81
CA LEU A 181 -0.22 -4.80 2.02
C LEU A 181 -0.92 -4.06 3.16
N THR A 182 -1.69 -3.01 2.87
CA THR A 182 -2.34 -2.16 3.89
C THR A 182 -3.77 -2.57 4.22
N ASP A 183 -4.49 -3.14 3.25
CA ASP A 183 -5.84 -3.70 3.39
C ASP A 183 -5.97 -4.99 2.57
N PRO A 184 -5.39 -6.10 3.04
CA PRO A 184 -5.40 -7.37 2.31
C PRO A 184 -6.81 -7.91 2.04
N ALA A 185 -7.80 -7.53 2.84
CA ALA A 185 -9.19 -7.95 2.65
C ALA A 185 -9.80 -7.33 1.37
N ALA A 186 -9.47 -6.08 1.05
CA ALA A 186 -9.98 -5.38 -0.13
C ALA A 186 -9.53 -6.01 -1.46
N THR A 187 -8.39 -6.69 -1.47
CA THR A 187 -7.81 -7.28 -2.70
C THR A 187 -7.88 -8.80 -2.75
N LEU A 188 -8.49 -9.45 -1.74
CA LEU A 188 -8.55 -10.90 -1.63
C LEU A 188 -9.45 -11.53 -2.71
N GLN A 189 -8.84 -11.99 -3.79
CA GLN A 189 -9.56 -12.68 -4.85
C GLN A 189 -9.98 -14.10 -4.41
N PRO A 190 -11.11 -14.63 -4.90
CA PRO A 190 -11.60 -15.96 -4.52
C PRO A 190 -10.59 -17.10 -4.72
N ILE A 191 -9.73 -17.00 -5.75
CA ILE A 191 -8.70 -18.01 -6.04
C ILE A 191 -7.59 -18.06 -4.97
N TYR A 192 -7.37 -16.98 -4.23
CA TYR A 192 -6.34 -16.90 -3.19
C TYR A 192 -6.88 -17.15 -1.78
N ARG A 193 -8.19 -17.41 -1.65
CA ARG A 193 -8.78 -17.76 -0.37
C ARG A 193 -8.29 -19.13 0.09
N GLN A 194 -7.97 -19.26 1.36
CA GLN A 194 -7.72 -20.56 1.95
C GLN A 194 -8.99 -21.42 1.94
N VAL A 195 -8.81 -22.71 1.80
CA VAL A 195 -9.86 -23.72 2.00
C VAL A 195 -9.63 -24.44 3.31
N ARG A 196 -10.74 -24.77 3.98
CA ARG A 196 -10.81 -25.70 5.11
C ARG A 196 -11.67 -26.88 4.66
N LEU A 197 -11.09 -28.06 4.66
CA LEU A 197 -11.71 -29.31 4.23
C LEU A 197 -11.75 -30.27 5.41
N VAL A 198 -12.87 -30.98 5.57
CA VAL A 198 -12.98 -32.09 6.52
C VAL A 198 -13.34 -33.35 5.76
N THR A 199 -12.52 -34.37 5.88
CA THR A 199 -12.75 -35.68 5.25
C THR A 199 -13.74 -36.54 6.06
N ARG A 200 -14.24 -37.62 5.47
CA ARG A 200 -15.08 -38.61 6.17
C ARG A 200 -14.34 -39.32 7.31
N THR A 201 -13.01 -39.30 7.31
CA THR A 201 -12.16 -39.82 8.40
C THR A 201 -11.85 -38.75 9.45
N GLU A 202 -12.57 -37.63 9.45
CA GLU A 202 -12.43 -36.49 10.38
C GLU A 202 -11.07 -35.75 10.28
N GLU A 203 -10.25 -36.04 9.25
CA GLU A 203 -9.05 -35.28 8.99
C GLU A 203 -9.42 -33.87 8.54
N THR A 204 -8.85 -32.82 9.20
CA THR A 204 -8.99 -31.44 8.80
C THR A 204 -7.77 -31.00 8.00
N ILE A 205 -7.99 -30.52 6.78
CA ILE A 205 -6.96 -30.00 5.87
C ILE A 205 -7.22 -28.53 5.65
N ILE A 206 -6.24 -27.68 5.93
CA ILE A 206 -6.28 -26.26 5.67
C ILE A 206 -5.14 -25.93 4.71
N GLY A 207 -5.41 -25.16 3.66
CA GLY A 207 -4.37 -24.81 2.71
C GLY A 207 -4.83 -23.94 1.57
N ARG A 208 -3.91 -23.70 0.65
CA ARG A 208 -4.15 -22.94 -0.56
C ARG A 208 -4.73 -23.84 -1.64
N ARG A 209 -5.89 -23.48 -2.19
CA ARG A 209 -6.46 -24.16 -3.35
C ARG A 209 -5.60 -23.87 -4.58
N LEU A 210 -5.14 -24.93 -5.25
CA LEU A 210 -4.38 -24.84 -6.50
C LEU A 210 -5.24 -25.04 -7.72
N ASN A 211 -6.14 -26.03 -7.65
CA ASN A 211 -7.04 -26.38 -8.74
C ASN A 211 -8.34 -26.98 -8.17
N GLU A 212 -9.41 -26.90 -8.93
CA GLU A 212 -10.70 -27.41 -8.55
C GLU A 212 -11.56 -27.69 -9.80
N ASP A 213 -12.21 -28.83 -9.82
CA ASP A 213 -13.25 -29.16 -10.77
C ASP A 213 -14.54 -29.60 -10.06
N THR A 214 -15.50 -30.15 -10.80
CA THR A 214 -16.78 -30.63 -10.25
C THR A 214 -16.58 -31.75 -9.23
N TYR A 215 -15.56 -32.58 -9.37
CA TYR A 215 -15.38 -33.82 -8.62
C TYR A 215 -14.22 -33.79 -7.65
N SER A 216 -13.22 -32.98 -7.89
CA SER A 216 -11.98 -32.97 -7.13
C SER A 216 -11.51 -31.57 -6.76
N VAL A 217 -10.67 -31.50 -5.74
CA VAL A 217 -9.95 -30.29 -5.34
C VAL A 217 -8.49 -30.63 -5.02
N GLN A 218 -7.59 -29.80 -5.49
CA GLN A 218 -6.16 -29.87 -5.18
C GLN A 218 -5.77 -28.72 -4.26
N VAL A 219 -5.17 -29.07 -3.13
CA VAL A 219 -4.79 -28.12 -2.08
C VAL A 219 -3.32 -28.31 -1.72
N LEU A 220 -2.59 -27.25 -1.59
CA LEU A 220 -1.30 -27.23 -0.93
C LEU A 220 -1.54 -26.95 0.56
N ASP A 221 -1.27 -27.95 1.40
CA ASP A 221 -1.50 -27.83 2.84
C ASP A 221 -0.39 -27.00 3.53
N SER A 222 -0.54 -26.79 4.84
CA SER A 222 0.43 -26.03 5.65
C SER A 222 1.82 -26.68 5.75
N ASN A 223 1.95 -27.95 5.39
CA ASN A 223 3.23 -28.67 5.32
C ASN A 223 3.83 -28.69 3.91
N GLU A 224 3.28 -27.87 3.01
CA GLU A 224 3.64 -27.81 1.59
C GLU A 224 3.43 -29.14 0.84
N GLN A 225 2.52 -29.99 1.32
CA GLN A 225 2.15 -31.23 0.64
C GLN A 225 0.95 -31.00 -0.29
N LEU A 226 1.09 -31.49 -1.51
CA LEU A 226 -0.02 -31.48 -2.48
C LEU A 226 -1.02 -32.56 -2.08
N ARG A 227 -2.23 -32.12 -1.76
CA ARG A 227 -3.36 -33.01 -1.44
C ARG A 227 -4.36 -32.94 -2.59
N SER A 228 -4.66 -34.11 -3.18
CA SER A 228 -5.72 -34.26 -4.18
C SER A 228 -6.87 -35.04 -3.56
N LEU A 229 -8.04 -34.42 -3.48
CA LEU A 229 -9.19 -34.95 -2.73
C LEU A 229 -10.41 -35.02 -3.63
N VAL A 230 -11.14 -36.12 -3.51
CA VAL A 230 -12.45 -36.31 -4.17
C VAL A 230 -13.48 -35.58 -3.30
N LYS A 231 -14.28 -34.69 -3.88
CA LYS A 231 -15.25 -33.89 -3.13
C LYS A 231 -16.34 -34.74 -2.46
N ALA A 232 -16.70 -35.89 -3.06
CA ALA A 232 -17.66 -36.81 -2.47
C ALA A 232 -17.18 -37.44 -1.15
N ASP A 233 -15.86 -37.42 -0.87
CA ASP A 233 -15.27 -37.93 0.37
C ASP A 233 -15.10 -36.86 1.44
N LEU A 234 -15.56 -35.63 1.16
CA LEU A 234 -15.53 -34.52 2.12
C LEU A 234 -16.85 -34.43 2.89
N VAL A 235 -16.75 -34.16 4.19
CA VAL A 235 -17.87 -33.81 5.06
C VAL A 235 -18.15 -32.33 5.00
N SER A 236 -17.08 -31.49 4.93
CA SER A 236 -17.20 -30.05 4.70
C SER A 236 -16.14 -29.51 3.74
N TYR A 237 -16.52 -28.46 3.04
CA TYR A 237 -15.69 -27.67 2.14
C TYR A 237 -16.03 -26.18 2.36
N GLU A 238 -15.11 -25.46 2.96
CA GLU A 238 -15.31 -24.05 3.32
C GLU A 238 -14.20 -23.17 2.73
N LEU A 239 -14.60 -22.05 2.10
CA LEU A 239 -13.68 -21.00 1.67
C LEU A 239 -13.59 -19.92 2.75
N SER A 240 -12.37 -19.60 3.20
CA SER A 240 -12.15 -18.50 4.12
C SER A 240 -12.55 -17.18 3.48
N SER A 241 -13.25 -16.34 4.23
CA SER A 241 -13.51 -14.94 3.85
C SER A 241 -12.45 -13.97 4.36
N THR A 242 -11.57 -14.43 5.25
CA THR A 242 -10.50 -13.60 5.85
C THR A 242 -9.18 -13.83 5.12
N PRO A 243 -8.36 -12.75 4.93
CA PRO A 243 -7.01 -12.89 4.42
C PRO A 243 -6.13 -13.69 5.38
N VAL A 244 -5.04 -14.28 4.85
CA VAL A 244 -4.09 -15.07 5.64
C VAL A 244 -3.15 -14.17 6.43
N HIS A 245 -2.84 -13.00 5.93
CA HIS A 245 -1.97 -12.04 6.61
C HIS A 245 -2.72 -10.78 7.01
N GLU A 246 -2.30 -10.19 8.12
CA GLU A 246 -2.80 -8.93 8.62
C GLU A 246 -2.25 -7.74 7.79
N PRO A 247 -2.89 -6.57 7.88
CA PRO A 247 -2.33 -5.34 7.36
C PRO A 247 -0.91 -5.11 7.86
N THR A 248 -0.04 -4.61 6.98
CA THR A 248 1.36 -4.35 7.35
C THR A 248 1.48 -3.25 8.39
N THR A 249 2.48 -3.38 9.29
CA THR A 249 2.87 -2.37 10.28
C THR A 249 4.17 -1.64 9.87
N LEU A 250 4.61 -1.78 8.61
CA LEU A 250 5.78 -1.10 8.09
C LEU A 250 5.58 0.42 8.09
N ALA A 251 6.65 1.17 8.39
CA ALA A 251 6.63 2.61 8.23
C ALA A 251 6.52 2.99 6.73
N ALA A 252 6.07 4.21 6.44
CA ALA A 252 5.80 4.70 5.09
C ALA A 252 6.97 4.46 4.12
N GLY A 253 8.19 4.82 4.51
CA GLY A 253 9.38 4.60 3.69
C GLY A 253 9.70 3.12 3.46
N GLU A 254 9.50 2.28 4.48
CA GLU A 254 9.69 0.83 4.38
C GLU A 254 8.66 0.18 3.45
N LEU A 255 7.41 0.65 3.50
CA LEU A 255 6.37 0.19 2.58
C LEU A 255 6.69 0.58 1.14
N ALA A 256 7.15 1.82 0.91
CA ALA A 256 7.58 2.27 -0.40
C ALA A 256 8.75 1.43 -0.95
N ASP A 257 9.76 1.14 -0.11
CA ASP A 257 10.88 0.28 -0.46
C ASP A 257 10.42 -1.14 -0.81
N LEU A 258 9.52 -1.73 -0.01
CA LEU A 258 8.96 -3.05 -0.30
C LEU A 258 8.18 -3.07 -1.62
N ILE A 259 7.38 -2.04 -1.90
CA ILE A 259 6.66 -1.89 -3.18
C ILE A 259 7.68 -1.79 -4.33
N GLY A 260 8.76 -1.01 -4.18
CA GLY A 260 9.84 -0.93 -5.15
C GLY A 260 10.46 -2.29 -5.46
N TYR A 261 10.72 -3.10 -4.42
CA TYR A 261 11.23 -4.46 -4.59
C TYR A 261 10.21 -5.36 -5.33
N LEU A 262 8.95 -5.38 -4.91
CA LEU A 262 7.92 -6.20 -5.56
C LEU A 262 7.74 -5.82 -7.03
N LEU A 263 7.80 -4.55 -7.38
CA LEU A 263 7.74 -4.08 -8.78
C LEU A 263 8.96 -4.47 -9.62
N SER A 264 10.11 -4.71 -8.98
CA SER A 264 11.32 -5.18 -9.67
C SER A 264 11.26 -6.66 -10.04
N LEU A 265 10.33 -7.44 -9.46
CA LEU A 265 10.16 -8.87 -9.73
C LEU A 265 9.37 -9.07 -11.03
N ARG A 266 10.09 -9.36 -12.10
CA ARG A 266 9.55 -9.47 -13.47
C ARG A 266 9.79 -10.82 -14.11
N GLY A 267 9.87 -11.88 -13.31
CA GLY A 267 10.18 -13.23 -13.76
C GLY A 267 11.69 -13.48 -13.89
N LEU A 268 12.03 -14.68 -14.30
CA LEU A 268 13.40 -15.03 -14.71
C LEU A 268 13.56 -14.53 -16.15
N GLU A 269 14.59 -13.71 -16.39
CA GLU A 269 15.05 -13.38 -17.74
C GLU A 269 15.78 -14.56 -18.38
#